data_915a1472a5e02786476edcf42a171812
#
_entry.id   915a1472a5e02786476edcf42a171812
#
_cell.length_a   1.000
_cell.length_b   1.000
_cell.length_c   1.000
_cell.angle_alpha   90.00
_cell.angle_beta   90.00
_cell.angle_gamma   90.00
#
_symmetry.space_group_name_H-M   'P 1'
#
loop_
_entity.id
_entity.type
_entity.pdbx_description
1 polymer ?
#
loop_
_entity_poly.entity_id
_entity_poly.type
_entity_poly.pdbx_seq_one_letter_code
_entity_poly.pdbx_strand_id
1 'polypeptide(L)'
;MSKDNKIIVYTDGGSRGNPGPSAVGAVVCDESGRKIKEYNQVLEDISTNNEAEYEAVIFALKKLRQLFGKEKTQSLEVQFRMDSQLIASQLNGEYRILEERMQLLFVKVWNLKFDFKKINFKSIPREQNKRADELVNQALDGQGESEKLL
;
A
#
# COMPACT_ATOMS: atom_id res chain seq x y z
N MET A 1 -16.60 2.14 -23.14
CA MET A 1 -15.67 1.61 -22.14
C MET A 1 -15.18 2.71 -21.24
N SER A 2 -15.39 2.58 -19.99
CA SER A 2 -15.09 3.64 -19.04
C SER A 2 -13.62 3.63 -18.62
N LYS A 3 -13.00 4.81 -18.59
CA LYS A 3 -11.64 4.99 -18.04
C LYS A 3 -11.60 4.74 -16.53
N ASP A 4 -12.77 4.71 -15.91
CA ASP A 4 -12.90 4.54 -14.46
C ASP A 4 -12.66 3.10 -14.01
N ASN A 5 -12.42 2.17 -14.95
CA ASN A 5 -12.19 0.78 -14.62
C ASN A 5 -10.72 0.48 -14.29
N LYS A 6 -9.84 1.43 -14.45
CA LYS A 6 -8.42 1.24 -14.12
C LYS A 6 -7.96 2.29 -13.11
N ILE A 7 -7.35 1.82 -12.05
CA ILE A 7 -6.86 2.64 -10.95
C ILE A 7 -5.37 2.38 -10.75
N ILE A 8 -4.63 3.44 -10.46
CA ILE A 8 -3.21 3.36 -10.13
C ILE A 8 -3.06 3.79 -8.68
N VAL A 9 -2.39 2.96 -7.88
CA VAL A 9 -2.19 3.24 -6.45
C VAL A 9 -0.71 3.21 -6.14
N TYR A 10 -0.19 4.33 -5.64
CA TYR A 10 1.18 4.41 -5.14
C TYR A 10 1.13 4.08 -3.65
N THR A 11 1.97 3.16 -3.22
CA THR A 11 2.03 2.77 -1.80
C THR A 11 3.44 2.88 -1.27
N ASP A 12 3.53 3.14 0.01
CA ASP A 12 4.80 3.10 0.74
C ASP A 12 4.51 2.68 2.18
N GLY A 13 5.44 1.95 2.75
CA GLY A 13 5.40 1.57 4.15
C GLY A 13 6.79 1.69 4.71
N GLY A 14 6.91 2.19 5.93
CA GLY A 14 8.22 2.36 6.53
C GLY A 14 8.18 2.31 8.04
N SER A 15 9.35 2.05 8.62
CA SER A 15 9.51 2.03 10.07
C SER A 15 10.66 2.93 10.48
N ARG A 16 10.54 3.53 11.66
CA ARG A 16 11.62 4.29 12.29
C ARG A 16 12.31 3.35 13.28
N GLY A 17 13.43 2.78 12.82
CA GLY A 17 14.02 1.60 13.40
C GLY A 17 13.51 0.37 12.64
N ASN A 18 14.31 -0.68 12.57
CA ASN A 18 13.94 -1.84 11.73
C ASN A 18 14.17 -3.12 12.56
N PRO A 19 13.22 -3.56 13.40
CA PRO A 19 11.83 -3.08 13.49
C PRO A 19 11.68 -1.82 14.34
N GLY A 20 10.52 -1.18 14.22
CA GLY A 20 10.20 0.02 15.00
C GLY A 20 8.78 0.52 14.68
N PRO A 21 8.42 1.70 15.23
CA PRO A 21 7.15 2.34 14.90
C PRO A 21 7.04 2.52 13.39
N SER A 22 5.88 2.15 12.83
CA SER A 22 5.70 2.04 11.39
C SER A 22 4.41 2.71 10.95
N ALA A 23 4.38 3.11 9.68
CA ALA A 23 3.20 3.70 9.06
C ALA A 23 3.12 3.33 7.59
N VAL A 24 1.95 3.55 7.02
CA VAL A 24 1.66 3.25 5.63
C VAL A 24 1.06 4.48 4.96
N GLY A 25 1.25 4.59 3.66
CA GLY A 25 0.69 5.65 2.84
C GLY A 25 0.24 5.12 1.50
N ALA A 26 -0.82 5.72 0.97
CA ALA A 26 -1.37 5.34 -0.33
C ALA A 26 -1.91 6.57 -1.06
N VAL A 27 -1.60 6.65 -2.35
CA VAL A 27 -2.11 7.70 -3.24
C VAL A 27 -2.90 7.00 -4.35
N VAL A 28 -4.19 7.26 -4.41
CA VAL A 28 -5.09 6.65 -5.38
C VAL A 28 -5.29 7.61 -6.55
N CYS A 29 -4.98 7.14 -7.76
CA CYS A 29 -5.10 7.94 -8.99
C CYS A 29 -5.93 7.20 -10.02
N ASP A 30 -6.51 7.96 -10.96
CA ASP A 30 -7.15 7.36 -12.12
C ASP A 30 -6.09 7.00 -13.18
N GLU A 31 -6.52 6.43 -14.29
CA GLU A 31 -5.63 5.97 -15.35
C GLU A 31 -4.81 7.12 -15.97
N SER A 32 -5.35 8.34 -15.96
CA SER A 32 -4.65 9.51 -16.51
C SER A 32 -3.61 10.07 -15.55
N GLY A 33 -3.55 9.55 -14.33
CA GLY A 33 -2.62 10.04 -13.31
C GLY A 33 -3.21 11.10 -12.39
N ARG A 34 -4.50 11.41 -12.55
CA ARG A 34 -5.17 12.39 -11.72
C ARG A 34 -5.45 11.80 -10.34
N LYS A 35 -5.04 12.51 -9.28
CA LYS A 35 -5.25 12.04 -7.92
C LYS A 35 -6.72 12.05 -7.53
N ILE A 36 -7.19 10.94 -6.96
CA ILE A 36 -8.55 10.80 -6.46
C ILE A 36 -8.56 10.94 -4.94
N LYS A 37 -7.63 10.28 -4.24
CA LYS A 37 -7.62 10.26 -2.79
C LYS A 37 -6.24 9.91 -2.25
N GLU A 38 -5.93 10.42 -1.06
CA GLU A 38 -4.70 10.05 -0.32
C GLU A 38 -5.09 9.51 1.05
N TYR A 39 -4.31 8.57 1.53
CA TYR A 39 -4.51 7.96 2.85
C TYR A 39 -3.18 7.75 3.53
N ASN A 40 -3.17 7.83 4.85
CA ASN A 40 -2.03 7.36 5.64
C ASN A 40 -2.53 6.89 7.00
N GLN A 41 -1.70 6.09 7.67
CA GLN A 41 -2.06 5.55 8.98
C GLN A 41 -0.83 5.00 9.67
N VAL A 42 -0.73 5.24 10.97
CA VAL A 42 0.26 4.58 11.83
C VAL A 42 -0.23 3.16 12.10
N LEU A 43 0.68 2.19 12.04
CA LEU A 43 0.36 0.80 12.35
C LEU A 43 0.32 0.61 13.87
N GLU A 44 -0.55 -0.30 14.34
CA GLU A 44 -0.67 -0.59 15.76
C GLU A 44 0.61 -1.24 16.31
N ASP A 45 1.15 -2.18 15.55
CA ASP A 45 2.33 -2.95 15.98
C ASP A 45 3.58 -2.39 15.33
N ILE A 46 4.72 -2.57 16.04
CA ILE A 46 6.00 -2.28 15.40
C ILE A 46 6.25 -3.30 14.30
N SER A 47 6.92 -2.87 13.25
CA SER A 47 7.14 -3.69 12.07
C SER A 47 8.53 -3.43 11.49
N THR A 48 9.00 -4.37 10.66
CA THR A 48 10.17 -4.11 9.81
C THR A 48 9.72 -3.29 8.61
N ASN A 49 10.68 -2.71 7.89
CA ASN A 49 10.37 -1.99 6.65
C ASN A 49 9.63 -2.88 5.64
N ASN A 50 10.07 -4.12 5.46
CA ASN A 50 9.42 -5.03 4.51
C ASN A 50 8.00 -5.38 4.94
N GLU A 51 7.78 -5.60 6.22
CA GLU A 51 6.43 -5.83 6.75
C GLU A 51 5.53 -4.63 6.51
N ALA A 52 6.04 -3.42 6.74
CA ALA A 52 5.28 -2.20 6.53
C ALA A 52 4.90 -2.01 5.06
N GLU A 53 5.78 -2.41 4.13
CA GLU A 53 5.48 -2.37 2.70
C GLU A 53 4.29 -3.28 2.34
N TYR A 54 4.24 -4.49 2.89
CA TYR A 54 3.09 -5.38 2.70
C TYR A 54 1.83 -4.79 3.33
N GLU A 55 1.97 -4.24 4.54
CA GLU A 55 0.83 -3.64 5.24
C GLU A 55 0.26 -2.45 4.46
N ALA A 56 1.11 -1.71 3.74
CA ALA A 56 0.65 -0.61 2.90
C ALA A 56 -0.28 -1.10 1.79
N VAL A 57 0.05 -2.23 1.17
CA VAL A 57 -0.79 -2.82 0.13
C VAL A 57 -2.12 -3.31 0.72
N ILE A 58 -2.06 -3.99 1.86
CA ILE A 58 -3.28 -4.46 2.55
C ILE A 58 -4.18 -3.28 2.89
N PHE A 59 -3.60 -2.25 3.48
CA PHE A 59 -4.29 -1.01 3.83
C PHE A 59 -4.96 -0.38 2.60
N ALA A 60 -4.21 -0.26 1.51
CA ALA A 60 -4.74 0.34 0.28
C ALA A 60 -5.88 -0.47 -0.31
N LEU A 61 -5.77 -1.79 -0.33
CA LEU A 61 -6.85 -2.65 -0.85
C LEU A 61 -8.13 -2.47 -0.05
N LYS A 62 -8.02 -2.38 1.27
CA LYS A 62 -9.18 -2.15 2.14
C LYS A 62 -9.78 -0.76 1.89
N LYS A 63 -8.94 0.26 1.71
CA LYS A 63 -9.41 1.62 1.44
C LYS A 63 -10.11 1.72 0.08
N LEU A 64 -9.60 1.05 -0.93
CA LEU A 64 -10.24 1.01 -2.25
C LEU A 64 -11.62 0.38 -2.16
N ARG A 65 -11.74 -0.69 -1.37
CA ARG A 65 -13.03 -1.35 -1.16
C ARG A 65 -14.04 -0.41 -0.51
N GLN A 66 -13.60 0.37 0.48
CA GLN A 66 -14.43 1.37 1.15
C GLN A 66 -14.79 2.52 0.20
N LEU A 67 -13.83 2.97 -0.60
CA LEU A 67 -14.01 4.13 -1.47
C LEU A 67 -14.97 3.84 -2.63
N PHE A 68 -14.82 2.71 -3.28
CA PHE A 68 -15.56 2.39 -4.50
C PHE A 68 -16.75 1.45 -4.27
N GLY A 69 -16.74 0.69 -3.19
CA GLY A 69 -17.80 -0.27 -2.89
C GLY A 69 -17.58 -1.61 -3.56
N LYS A 70 -18.25 -2.62 -3.04
CA LYS A 70 -18.07 -4.03 -3.43
C LYS A 70 -18.32 -4.29 -4.91
N GLU A 71 -19.37 -3.72 -5.46
CA GLU A 71 -19.72 -3.97 -6.87
C GLU A 71 -18.70 -3.35 -7.81
N LYS A 72 -18.31 -2.10 -7.53
CA LYS A 72 -17.37 -1.39 -8.40
C LYS A 72 -15.99 -2.04 -8.38
N THR A 73 -15.50 -2.47 -7.21
CA THR A 73 -14.16 -3.08 -7.16
C THR A 73 -14.06 -4.33 -8.02
N GLN A 74 -15.14 -5.09 -8.16
CA GLN A 74 -15.14 -6.29 -9.01
C GLN A 74 -14.92 -5.99 -10.49
N SER A 75 -15.09 -4.74 -10.90
CA SER A 75 -14.83 -4.30 -12.28
C SER A 75 -13.52 -3.54 -12.40
N LEU A 76 -12.80 -3.30 -11.29
CA LEU A 76 -11.59 -2.49 -11.30
C LEU A 76 -10.33 -3.32 -11.56
N GLU A 77 -9.48 -2.79 -12.43
CA GLU A 77 -8.10 -3.24 -12.57
C GLU A 77 -7.24 -2.26 -11.79
N VAL A 78 -6.44 -2.75 -10.87
CA VAL A 78 -5.61 -1.91 -10.02
C VAL A 78 -4.14 -2.23 -10.27
N GLN A 79 -3.36 -1.21 -10.60
CA GLN A 79 -1.91 -1.33 -10.65
C GLN A 79 -1.33 -0.64 -9.43
N PHE A 80 -0.66 -1.42 -8.59
CA PHE A 80 0.11 -0.87 -7.47
C PHE A 80 1.51 -0.50 -7.94
N ARG A 81 1.98 0.65 -7.51
CA ARG A 81 3.34 1.13 -7.76
C ARG A 81 4.03 1.36 -6.43
N MET A 82 5.21 0.81 -6.29
CA MET A 82 5.98 0.85 -5.06
C MET A 82 7.46 0.89 -5.40
N ASP A 83 8.29 1.36 -4.48
CA ASP A 83 9.72 1.47 -4.76
C ASP A 83 10.54 0.25 -4.32
N SER A 84 9.89 -0.77 -3.76
CA SER A 84 10.57 -2.02 -3.40
C SER A 84 10.43 -3.05 -4.50
N GLN A 85 11.51 -3.33 -5.21
CA GLN A 85 11.52 -4.36 -6.24
C GLN A 85 11.28 -5.74 -5.63
N LEU A 86 11.85 -5.98 -4.44
CA LEU A 86 11.67 -7.26 -3.74
C LEU A 86 10.20 -7.53 -3.47
N ILE A 87 9.51 -6.56 -2.86
CA ILE A 87 8.12 -6.74 -2.47
C ILE A 87 7.22 -6.88 -3.70
N ALA A 88 7.43 -6.04 -4.72
CA ALA A 88 6.67 -6.14 -5.97
C ALA A 88 6.83 -7.51 -6.62
N SER A 89 8.05 -8.04 -6.66
CA SER A 89 8.33 -9.34 -7.25
C SER A 89 7.72 -10.49 -6.43
N GLN A 90 7.74 -10.37 -5.11
CA GLN A 90 7.08 -11.36 -4.25
C GLN A 90 5.57 -11.36 -4.47
N LEU A 91 4.97 -10.18 -4.52
CA LEU A 91 3.52 -10.05 -4.70
C LEU A 91 3.06 -10.50 -6.08
N ASN A 92 3.90 -10.35 -7.10
CA ASN A 92 3.63 -10.86 -8.45
C ASN A 92 3.86 -12.37 -8.57
N GLY A 93 4.37 -13.01 -7.52
CA GLY A 93 4.63 -14.45 -7.55
C GLY A 93 5.91 -14.84 -8.25
N GLU A 94 6.86 -13.93 -8.40
CA GLU A 94 8.12 -14.17 -9.10
C GLU A 94 9.25 -14.57 -8.16
N TYR A 95 9.16 -14.17 -6.90
CA TYR A 95 10.18 -14.46 -5.89
C TYR A 95 9.59 -15.25 -4.74
N ARG A 96 10.41 -16.14 -4.20
CA ARG A 96 10.05 -16.91 -3.00
C ARG A 96 9.98 -16.00 -1.78
N ILE A 97 9.07 -16.31 -0.87
CA ILE A 97 8.95 -15.59 0.41
C ILE A 97 9.42 -16.56 1.49
N LEU A 98 10.56 -16.24 2.12
CA LEU A 98 11.20 -17.12 3.07
C LEU A 98 10.77 -16.87 4.52
N GLU A 99 10.44 -15.63 4.87
CA GLU A 99 10.07 -15.27 6.22
C GLU A 99 8.59 -15.58 6.49
N GLU A 100 8.33 -16.29 7.57
CA GLU A 100 6.98 -16.73 7.92
C GLU A 100 6.00 -15.58 8.09
N ARG A 101 6.41 -14.50 8.76
CA ARG A 101 5.55 -13.32 8.94
C ARG A 101 5.15 -12.69 7.60
N MET A 102 6.08 -12.67 6.66
CA MET A 102 5.80 -12.14 5.31
C MET A 102 4.88 -13.07 4.54
N GLN A 103 4.99 -14.37 4.75
CA GLN A 103 4.09 -15.36 4.13
C GLN A 103 2.65 -15.10 4.58
N LEU A 104 2.45 -14.83 5.87
CA LEU A 104 1.12 -14.52 6.40
C LEU A 104 0.55 -13.24 5.78
N LEU A 105 1.37 -12.22 5.62
CA LEU A 105 0.95 -10.97 4.98
C LEU A 105 0.62 -11.19 3.50
N PHE A 106 1.41 -11.99 2.82
CA PHE A 106 1.14 -12.35 1.43
C PHE A 106 -0.23 -12.99 1.27
N VAL A 107 -0.58 -13.91 2.15
CA VAL A 107 -1.89 -14.58 2.11
C VAL A 107 -3.03 -13.57 2.29
N LYS A 108 -2.84 -12.57 3.14
CA LYS A 108 -3.85 -11.51 3.30
C LYS A 108 -4.04 -10.73 2.01
N VAL A 109 -2.96 -10.37 1.32
CA VAL A 109 -3.05 -9.69 0.02
C VAL A 109 -3.74 -10.60 -0.99
N TRP A 110 -3.34 -11.86 -1.03
CA TRP A 110 -3.91 -12.86 -1.94
C TRP A 110 -5.44 -12.92 -1.78
N ASN A 111 -5.92 -13.00 -0.54
CA ASN A 111 -7.36 -13.08 -0.30
C ASN A 111 -8.09 -11.79 -0.69
N LEU A 112 -7.50 -10.64 -0.40
CA LEU A 112 -8.11 -9.35 -0.74
C LEU A 112 -8.20 -9.10 -2.24
N LYS A 113 -7.26 -9.63 -3.04
CA LYS A 113 -7.30 -9.41 -4.49
C LYS A 113 -8.54 -10.00 -5.15
N PHE A 114 -9.19 -10.99 -4.54
CA PHE A 114 -10.41 -11.57 -5.11
C PHE A 114 -11.59 -10.59 -5.10
N ASP A 115 -11.49 -9.50 -4.35
CA ASP A 115 -12.50 -8.45 -4.37
C ASP A 115 -12.39 -7.56 -5.62
N PHE A 116 -11.35 -7.76 -6.43
CA PHE A 116 -11.05 -6.92 -7.59
C PHE A 116 -10.99 -7.75 -8.87
N LYS A 117 -11.18 -7.10 -10.01
CA LYS A 117 -11.09 -7.80 -11.29
C LYS A 117 -9.66 -8.26 -11.57
N LYS A 118 -8.70 -7.37 -11.34
CA LYS A 118 -7.28 -7.68 -11.60
C LYS A 118 -6.40 -6.77 -10.76
N ILE A 119 -5.33 -7.35 -10.22
CA ILE A 119 -4.34 -6.58 -9.48
C ILE A 119 -2.95 -6.98 -9.97
N ASN A 120 -2.10 -5.99 -10.19
CA ASN A 120 -0.69 -6.24 -10.46
C ASN A 120 0.16 -5.22 -9.70
N PHE A 121 1.45 -5.52 -9.57
CA PHE A 121 2.39 -4.75 -8.78
C PHE A 121 3.58 -4.37 -9.67
N LYS A 122 3.97 -3.09 -9.62
CA LYS A 122 5.06 -2.57 -10.42
C LYS A 122 6.04 -1.84 -9.52
N SER A 123 7.33 -2.18 -9.66
CA SER A 123 8.39 -1.45 -8.98
C SER A 123 8.71 -0.18 -9.75
N ILE A 124 8.85 0.94 -9.05
CA ILE A 124 9.20 2.23 -9.64
C ILE A 124 10.38 2.82 -8.88
N PRO A 125 11.14 3.76 -9.49
CA PRO A 125 12.19 4.47 -8.76
C PRO A 125 11.62 5.25 -7.57
N ARG A 126 12.41 5.37 -6.51
CA ARG A 126 11.99 6.06 -5.29
C ARG A 126 11.54 7.50 -5.56
N GLU A 127 12.23 8.21 -6.45
CA GLU A 127 11.89 9.59 -6.80
C GLU A 127 10.52 9.72 -7.47
N GLN A 128 9.93 8.63 -7.93
CA GLN A 128 8.57 8.62 -8.48
C GLN A 128 7.53 8.24 -7.43
N ASN A 129 7.96 7.93 -6.20
CA ASN A 129 7.07 7.53 -5.12
C ASN A 129 7.12 8.48 -3.92
N LYS A 130 7.52 9.73 -4.16
CA LYS A 130 7.74 10.72 -3.10
C LYS A 130 6.50 11.02 -2.27
N ARG A 131 5.34 11.11 -2.91
CA ARG A 131 4.13 11.49 -2.17
C ARG A 131 3.71 10.41 -1.18
N ALA A 132 3.79 9.14 -1.57
CA ALA A 132 3.49 8.05 -0.65
C ALA A 132 4.47 8.05 0.53
N ASP A 133 5.76 8.30 0.26
CA ASP A 133 6.78 8.42 1.29
C ASP A 133 6.48 9.57 2.25
N GLU A 134 6.09 10.73 1.72
CA GLU A 134 5.70 11.88 2.56
C GLU A 134 4.54 11.54 3.47
N LEU A 135 3.55 10.82 2.97
CA LEU A 135 2.38 10.42 3.76
C LEU A 135 2.77 9.51 4.92
N VAL A 136 3.72 8.60 4.71
CA VAL A 136 4.24 7.74 5.78
C VAL A 136 4.90 8.61 6.86
N ASN A 137 5.76 9.53 6.46
CA ASN A 137 6.47 10.39 7.39
C ASN A 137 5.52 11.34 8.13
N GLN A 138 4.52 11.87 7.46
CA GLN A 138 3.50 12.70 8.09
C GLN A 138 2.75 11.93 9.18
N ALA A 139 2.41 10.68 8.91
CA ALA A 139 1.72 9.85 9.89
C ALA A 139 2.58 9.62 11.14
N LEU A 140 3.86 9.29 10.95
CA LEU A 140 4.77 9.06 12.06
C LEU A 140 5.04 10.33 12.86
N ASP A 141 5.19 11.46 12.18
CA ASP A 141 5.39 12.77 12.82
C ASP A 141 4.14 13.22 13.59
N GLY A 142 2.96 13.00 13.00
CA GLY A 142 1.70 13.34 13.63
C GLY A 142 1.45 12.56 14.92
N GLN A 143 1.84 11.31 14.97
CA GLN A 143 1.75 10.50 16.18
C GLN A 143 2.61 11.10 17.29
N GLY A 144 3.85 11.50 16.95
CA GLY A 144 4.74 12.13 17.92
C GLY A 144 4.18 13.43 18.47
N GLU A 145 3.58 14.25 17.60
CA GLU A 145 2.96 15.50 18.02
C GLU A 145 1.73 15.27 18.91
N SER A 146 0.92 14.27 18.57
CA SER A 146 -0.25 13.93 19.39
C SER A 146 0.17 13.50 20.79
N GLU A 147 1.22 12.73 20.91
CA GLU A 147 1.74 12.31 22.20
C GLU A 147 2.22 13.51 23.03
N LYS A 148 2.83 14.50 22.40
CA LYS A 148 3.29 15.70 23.09
C LYS A 148 2.12 16.54 23.61
N LEU A 149 1.02 16.57 22.91
CA LEU A 149 -0.15 17.35 23.31
C LEU A 149 -0.96 16.70 24.43
N LEU A 150 -0.78 15.42 24.63
CA LEU A 150 -1.46 14.68 25.68
C LEU A 150 -0.68 14.71 26.98
#